data_9463ba5d0226f1b783a7c52b5c53ab31
#
_entry.id   9463ba5d0226f1b783a7c52b5c53ab31
#
_cell.length_a   1.000
_cell.length_b   1.000
_cell.length_c   1.000
_cell.angle_alpha   90.00
_cell.angle_beta   90.00
_cell.angle_gamma   90.00
#
_symmetry.space_group_name_H-M   'P 1'
#
loop_
_entity.id
_entity.type
_entity.pdbx_description
1 polymer ?
#
loop_
_entity_poly.entity_id
_entity_poly.type
_entity_poly.pdbx_seq_one_letter_code
_entity_poly.pdbx_strand_id
1 'polypeptide(L)'
;MDNSVSVDAMAWSALGALVGQADNSPTGFNQGWNGYGKRFGADLARESSGEIFGTFVLASALHEDPRFYAEINPGFFHAMKYSVQRVFVMQSDDGRTVVSWSRLGGPLMAEGLANVYYPDRNRTVGDTLFRYGLDLASRAGGNMLREYWPVFLAKISHTRQPAPGHN
;
A
#
# COMPACT_ATOMS: atom_id res chain seq x y z
N MET A 1 6.85 -15.73 -9.49
CA MET A 1 7.11 -14.28 -9.35
C MET A 1 5.95 -13.61 -10.04
N ASP A 2 4.96 -13.25 -9.26
CA ASP A 2 3.69 -12.77 -9.82
C ASP A 2 3.85 -11.34 -10.35
N ASN A 3 3.41 -11.14 -11.60
CA ASN A 3 3.29 -9.81 -12.24
C ASN A 3 2.28 -8.88 -11.52
N SER A 4 1.73 -9.32 -10.41
CA SER A 4 0.71 -8.62 -9.64
C SER A 4 1.21 -7.31 -9.01
N VAL A 5 2.48 -7.25 -8.62
CA VAL A 5 3.06 -6.04 -8.00
C VAL A 5 2.98 -4.85 -8.94
N SER A 6 3.25 -5.06 -10.24
CA SER A 6 3.21 -3.98 -11.22
C SER A 6 1.79 -3.50 -11.54
N VAL A 7 0.79 -4.37 -11.53
CA VAL A 7 -0.61 -4.01 -11.82
C VAL A 7 -1.24 -3.26 -10.63
N ASP A 8 -1.02 -3.75 -9.42
CA ASP A 8 -1.51 -3.08 -8.20
C ASP A 8 -0.86 -1.70 -8.04
N ALA A 9 0.46 -1.60 -8.23
CA ALA A 9 1.17 -0.33 -8.20
C ALA A 9 0.65 0.66 -9.25
N MET A 10 0.40 0.21 -10.48
CA MET A 10 -0.19 1.03 -11.52
C MET A 10 -1.60 1.51 -11.17
N ALA A 11 -2.44 0.63 -10.62
CA ALA A 11 -3.80 0.96 -10.23
C ALA A 11 -3.82 2.01 -9.10
N TRP A 12 -3.02 1.82 -8.05
CA TRP A 12 -2.92 2.76 -6.94
C TRP A 12 -2.31 4.09 -7.37
N SER A 13 -1.27 4.08 -8.21
CA SER A 13 -0.68 5.31 -8.76
C SER A 13 -1.66 6.08 -9.66
N ALA A 14 -2.48 5.36 -10.44
CA ALA A 14 -3.52 5.99 -11.26
C ALA A 14 -4.60 6.65 -10.40
N LEU A 15 -5.07 5.97 -9.36
CA LEU A 15 -6.03 6.51 -8.40
C LEU A 15 -5.46 7.69 -7.62
N GLY A 16 -4.23 7.59 -7.12
CA GLY A 16 -3.52 8.67 -6.44
C GLY A 16 -3.37 9.90 -7.32
N ALA A 17 -2.98 9.70 -8.60
CA ALA A 17 -2.89 10.78 -9.57
C ALA A 17 -4.23 11.43 -9.89
N LEU A 18 -5.35 10.66 -9.93
CA LEU A 18 -6.70 11.20 -10.11
C LEU A 18 -7.12 12.06 -8.91
N VAL A 19 -6.93 11.58 -7.70
CA VAL A 19 -7.22 12.34 -6.47
C VAL A 19 -6.36 13.60 -6.43
N GLY A 20 -5.05 13.48 -6.64
CA GLY A 20 -4.14 14.61 -6.67
C GLY A 20 -4.46 15.61 -7.79
N GLN A 21 -5.05 15.15 -8.90
CA GLN A 21 -5.54 16.04 -9.95
C GLN A 21 -6.80 16.79 -9.52
N ALA A 22 -7.69 16.14 -8.76
CA ALA A 22 -8.95 16.74 -8.30
C ALA A 22 -8.71 17.84 -7.25
N ASP A 23 -7.78 17.61 -6.32
CA ASP A 23 -7.45 18.55 -5.23
C ASP A 23 -6.23 19.45 -5.53
N ASN A 24 -5.64 19.32 -6.74
CA ASN A 24 -4.43 20.02 -7.16
C ASN A 24 -3.22 19.77 -6.26
N SER A 25 -3.07 18.57 -5.75
CA SER A 25 -1.95 18.16 -4.91
C SER A 25 -1.04 17.12 -5.62
N PRO A 26 0.27 17.24 -5.58
CA PRO A 26 1.04 18.44 -5.25
C PRO A 26 0.85 19.56 -6.29
N THR A 27 0.72 20.80 -5.82
CA THR A 27 0.44 21.97 -6.67
C THR A 27 1.48 22.23 -7.76
N GLY A 28 2.73 21.83 -7.52
CA GLY A 28 3.85 22.04 -8.45
C GLY A 28 3.80 21.19 -9.72
N PHE A 29 2.93 20.18 -9.81
CA PHE A 29 2.76 19.37 -11.03
C PHE A 29 1.79 19.99 -12.04
N ASN A 30 1.11 21.09 -11.68
CA ASN A 30 0.08 21.74 -12.47
C ASN A 30 -1.17 20.87 -12.71
N GLN A 31 -2.09 21.36 -13.57
CA GLN A 31 -3.34 20.70 -13.92
C GLN A 31 -3.32 20.13 -15.35
N GLY A 32 -4.36 19.41 -15.73
CA GLY A 32 -4.52 18.79 -17.03
C GLY A 32 -3.73 17.49 -17.21
N TRP A 33 -3.71 16.97 -18.42
CA TRP A 33 -3.09 15.67 -18.73
C TRP A 33 -1.59 15.61 -18.40
N ASN A 34 -0.88 16.72 -18.55
CA ASN A 34 0.54 16.81 -18.19
C ASN A 34 0.73 16.69 -16.67
N GLY A 35 -0.11 17.39 -15.88
CA GLY A 35 -0.10 17.29 -14.42
C GLY A 35 -0.46 15.90 -13.93
N TYR A 36 -1.47 15.27 -14.53
CA TYR A 36 -1.84 13.90 -14.25
C TYR A 36 -0.68 12.92 -14.52
N GLY A 37 -0.07 13.01 -15.70
CA GLY A 37 1.04 12.14 -16.08
C GLY A 37 2.26 12.27 -15.15
N LYS A 38 2.56 13.49 -14.70
CA LYS A 38 3.63 13.72 -13.71
C LYS A 38 3.32 13.12 -12.35
N ARG A 39 2.07 13.26 -11.86
CA ARG A 39 1.64 12.62 -10.60
C ARG A 39 1.71 11.11 -10.70
N PHE A 40 1.13 10.56 -11.76
CA PHE A 40 1.15 9.11 -12.00
C PHE A 40 2.59 8.56 -12.05
N GLY A 41 3.48 9.18 -12.83
CA GLY A 41 4.87 8.76 -12.93
C GLY A 41 5.62 8.89 -11.61
N ALA A 42 5.38 9.98 -10.85
CA ALA A 42 6.00 10.20 -9.56
C ALA A 42 5.52 9.16 -8.52
N ASP A 43 4.22 8.86 -8.47
CA ASP A 43 3.66 7.87 -7.57
C ASP A 43 4.14 6.46 -7.93
N LEU A 44 4.16 6.11 -9.20
CA LEU A 44 4.66 4.82 -9.67
C LEU A 44 6.16 4.63 -9.34
N ALA A 45 6.97 5.67 -9.55
CA ALA A 45 8.39 5.63 -9.19
C ALA A 45 8.59 5.46 -7.68
N ARG A 46 7.79 6.17 -6.86
CA ARG A 46 7.81 6.09 -5.41
C ARG A 46 7.42 4.69 -4.92
N GLU A 47 6.29 4.14 -5.41
CA GLU A 47 5.83 2.79 -5.06
C GLU A 47 6.88 1.73 -5.42
N SER A 48 7.39 1.77 -6.68
CA SER A 48 8.40 0.82 -7.14
C SER A 48 9.70 0.91 -6.34
N SER A 49 10.14 2.13 -6.01
CA SER A 49 11.32 2.34 -5.16
C SER A 49 11.09 1.81 -3.74
N GLY A 50 9.90 2.02 -3.17
CA GLY A 50 9.53 1.51 -1.85
C GLY A 50 9.55 -0.01 -1.77
N GLU A 51 9.06 -0.68 -2.81
CA GLU A 51 9.12 -2.13 -2.92
C GLU A 51 10.56 -2.65 -3.06
N ILE A 52 11.37 -2.00 -3.90
CA ILE A 52 12.79 -2.37 -4.06
C ILE A 52 13.53 -2.20 -2.73
N PHE A 53 13.44 -1.05 -2.09
CA PHE A 53 14.12 -0.81 -0.82
C PHE A 53 13.58 -1.68 0.32
N GLY A 54 12.26 -1.85 0.40
CA GLY A 54 11.64 -2.64 1.45
C GLY A 54 11.88 -4.13 1.26
N THR A 55 11.41 -4.68 0.14
CA THR A 55 11.35 -6.13 -0.06
C THR A 55 12.71 -6.73 -0.43
N PHE A 56 13.50 -6.04 -1.27
CA PHE A 56 14.78 -6.61 -1.72
C PHE A 56 15.96 -6.17 -0.87
N VAL A 57 16.07 -4.89 -0.54
CA VAL A 57 17.25 -4.38 0.18
C VAL A 57 17.12 -4.65 1.68
N LEU A 58 16.09 -4.09 2.31
CA LEU A 58 15.97 -4.14 3.78
C LEU A 58 15.52 -5.52 4.27
N ALA A 59 14.56 -6.17 3.64
CA ALA A 59 14.10 -7.49 4.08
C ALA A 59 15.23 -8.52 3.97
N SER A 60 16.00 -8.50 2.88
CA SER A 60 17.15 -9.39 2.72
C SER A 60 18.27 -9.10 3.73
N ALA A 61 18.56 -7.80 4.00
CA ALA A 61 19.62 -7.42 4.95
C ALA A 61 19.25 -7.72 6.41
N LEU A 62 17.95 -7.67 6.75
CA LEU A 62 17.45 -7.84 8.12
C LEU A 62 16.89 -9.24 8.38
N HIS A 63 16.93 -10.15 7.39
CA HIS A 63 16.35 -11.50 7.46
C HIS A 63 14.86 -11.47 7.88
N GLU A 64 14.11 -10.56 7.28
CA GLU A 64 12.70 -10.38 7.50
C GLU A 64 11.90 -11.09 6.39
N ASP A 65 10.85 -11.86 6.77
CA ASP A 65 9.93 -12.47 5.79
C ASP A 65 8.88 -11.46 5.32
N PRO A 66 8.93 -10.99 4.07
CA PRO A 66 8.01 -9.99 3.56
C PRO A 66 6.59 -10.51 3.31
N ARG A 67 6.34 -11.81 3.49
CA ARG A 67 5.04 -12.42 3.21
C ARG A 67 3.95 -11.89 4.12
N PHE A 68 2.76 -11.74 3.55
CA PHE A 68 1.55 -11.41 4.30
C PHE A 68 0.78 -12.70 4.63
N TYR A 69 0.57 -12.94 5.91
CA TYR A 69 -0.23 -14.07 6.39
C TYR A 69 -1.61 -13.55 6.79
N ALA A 70 -2.65 -13.89 5.99
CA ALA A 70 -4.02 -13.55 6.28
C ALA A 70 -4.58 -14.46 7.40
N GLU A 71 -5.43 -13.91 8.27
CA GLU A 71 -6.15 -14.70 9.27
C GLU A 71 -7.43 -15.31 8.67
N ILE A 72 -7.82 -16.49 9.18
CA ILE A 72 -9.02 -17.20 8.73
C ILE A 72 -10.24 -16.65 9.50
N ASN A 73 -11.19 -16.01 8.78
CA ASN A 73 -12.44 -15.48 9.33
C ASN A 73 -12.31 -14.46 10.48
N PRO A 74 -11.55 -13.40 10.34
CA PRO A 74 -11.48 -12.37 11.36
C PRO A 74 -12.77 -11.55 11.44
N GLY A 75 -13.21 -11.20 12.65
CA GLY A 75 -14.22 -10.14 12.83
C GLY A 75 -13.68 -8.79 12.34
N PHE A 76 -14.57 -7.88 11.92
CA PHE A 76 -14.18 -6.58 11.32
C PHE A 76 -13.16 -5.79 12.16
N PHE A 77 -13.41 -5.62 13.44
CA PHE A 77 -12.49 -4.87 14.33
C PHE A 77 -11.16 -5.62 14.55
N HIS A 78 -11.19 -6.94 14.54
CA HIS A 78 -9.99 -7.75 14.65
C HIS A 78 -9.14 -7.63 13.37
N ALA A 79 -9.78 -7.74 12.20
CA ALA A 79 -9.11 -7.53 10.91
C ALA A 79 -8.49 -6.14 10.80
N MET A 80 -9.20 -5.10 11.25
CA MET A 80 -8.68 -3.73 11.26
C MET A 80 -7.44 -3.61 12.15
N LYS A 81 -7.50 -4.11 13.39
CA LYS A 81 -6.38 -4.08 14.32
C LYS A 81 -5.19 -4.88 13.76
N TYR A 82 -5.43 -6.08 13.25
CA TYR A 82 -4.41 -6.93 12.66
C TYR A 82 -3.75 -6.28 11.44
N SER A 83 -4.54 -5.72 10.53
CA SER A 83 -4.04 -5.02 9.34
C SER A 83 -3.13 -3.84 9.68
N VAL A 84 -3.48 -3.07 10.70
CA VAL A 84 -2.63 -1.97 11.20
C VAL A 84 -1.37 -2.53 11.86
N GLN A 85 -1.49 -3.54 12.72
CA GLN A 85 -0.33 -4.16 13.37
C GLN A 85 0.67 -4.70 12.35
N ARG A 86 0.20 -5.28 11.23
CA ARG A 86 1.04 -5.85 10.18
C ARG A 86 1.83 -4.81 9.37
N VAL A 87 1.52 -3.55 9.49
CA VAL A 87 2.39 -2.47 8.96
C VAL A 87 3.65 -2.33 9.82
N PHE A 88 3.52 -2.52 11.14
CA PHE A 88 4.59 -2.29 12.10
C PHE A 88 5.35 -3.54 12.52
N VAL A 89 4.72 -4.72 12.43
CA VAL A 89 5.32 -5.99 12.85
C VAL A 89 5.19 -7.06 11.77
N MET A 90 6.20 -7.92 11.71
CA MET A 90 6.24 -9.06 10.80
C MET A 90 6.93 -10.25 11.48
N GLN A 91 7.04 -11.36 10.77
CA GLN A 91 7.82 -12.51 11.21
C GLN A 91 9.24 -12.43 10.66
N SER A 92 10.22 -12.77 11.49
CA SER A 92 11.58 -13.05 11.06
C SER A 92 11.63 -14.45 10.44
N ASP A 93 12.69 -14.77 9.69
CA ASP A 93 12.96 -16.09 9.14
C ASP A 93 12.94 -17.21 10.23
N ASP A 94 13.26 -16.85 11.48
CA ASP A 94 13.17 -17.73 12.66
C ASP A 94 11.74 -17.88 13.23
N GLY A 95 10.72 -17.27 12.60
CA GLY A 95 9.33 -17.30 13.03
C GLY A 95 8.98 -16.41 14.22
N ARG A 96 9.90 -15.55 14.70
CA ARG A 96 9.65 -14.59 15.78
C ARG A 96 8.99 -13.33 15.25
N THR A 97 8.07 -12.74 16.04
CA THR A 97 7.49 -11.44 15.73
C THR A 97 8.51 -10.34 16.02
N VAL A 98 8.85 -9.57 14.99
CA VAL A 98 9.81 -8.47 15.05
C VAL A 98 9.20 -7.19 14.50
N VAL A 99 9.81 -6.05 14.79
CA VAL A 99 9.43 -4.79 14.13
C VAL A 99 9.77 -4.89 12.64
N SER A 100 8.85 -4.51 11.80
CA SER A 100 8.99 -4.57 10.34
C SER A 100 9.80 -3.38 9.82
N TRP A 101 11.10 -3.43 9.98
CA TRP A 101 11.99 -2.36 9.51
C TRP A 101 11.99 -2.23 7.99
N SER A 102 11.83 -3.33 7.27
CA SER A 102 11.72 -3.31 5.80
C SER A 102 10.48 -2.58 5.32
N ARG A 103 9.31 -2.85 5.95
CA ARG A 103 8.04 -2.20 5.59
C ARG A 103 7.98 -0.73 5.99
N LEU A 104 8.69 -0.34 7.04
CA LEU A 104 8.78 1.05 7.48
C LEU A 104 9.88 1.80 6.73
N GLY A 105 11.06 1.20 6.62
CA GLY A 105 12.24 1.84 6.03
C GLY A 105 12.17 1.97 4.52
N GLY A 106 11.63 0.97 3.81
CA GLY A 106 11.51 0.99 2.36
C GLY A 106 10.75 2.22 1.85
N PRO A 107 9.50 2.43 2.29
CA PRO A 107 8.75 3.64 1.95
C PRO A 107 9.43 4.94 2.38
N LEU A 108 10.05 4.97 3.55
CA LEU A 108 10.77 6.17 4.01
C LEU A 108 11.95 6.51 3.08
N MET A 109 12.71 5.51 2.65
CA MET A 109 13.79 5.70 1.68
C MET A 109 13.25 6.14 0.32
N ALA A 110 12.12 5.59 -0.13
CA ALA A 110 11.46 5.99 -1.36
C ALA A 110 10.96 7.44 -1.30
N GLU A 111 10.40 7.88 -0.17
CA GLU A 111 10.00 9.28 0.04
C GLU A 111 11.19 10.22 0.05
N GLY A 112 12.32 9.80 0.62
CA GLY A 112 13.58 10.54 0.54
C GLY A 112 14.05 10.69 -0.91
N LEU A 113 14.02 9.60 -1.68
CA LEU A 113 14.35 9.60 -3.10
C LEU A 113 13.36 10.45 -3.92
N ALA A 114 12.07 10.40 -3.58
CA ALA A 114 11.03 11.16 -4.25
C ALA A 114 11.31 12.68 -4.25
N ASN A 115 11.98 13.20 -3.23
CA ASN A 115 12.36 14.60 -3.19
C ASN A 115 13.32 15.04 -4.33
N VAL A 116 13.92 14.09 -5.04
CA VAL A 116 14.77 14.42 -6.21
C VAL A 116 13.92 14.89 -7.39
N TYR A 117 12.73 14.31 -7.59
CA TYR A 117 11.87 14.57 -8.75
C TYR A 117 10.54 15.29 -8.42
N TYR A 118 10.21 15.43 -7.13
CA TYR A 118 9.05 16.24 -6.73
C TYR A 118 9.33 17.74 -6.92
N PRO A 119 8.29 18.57 -7.08
CA PRO A 119 8.43 20.02 -7.16
C PRO A 119 9.05 20.59 -5.86
N ASP A 120 9.89 21.62 -5.98
CA ASP A 120 10.61 22.24 -4.85
C ASP A 120 9.70 22.64 -3.68
N ARG A 121 8.48 23.09 -4.00
CA ARG A 121 7.47 23.46 -2.99
C ARG A 121 7.01 22.30 -2.12
N ASN A 122 7.18 21.07 -2.60
CA ASN A 122 6.68 19.84 -1.97
C ASN A 122 7.82 18.94 -1.45
N ARG A 123 9.04 19.50 -1.27
CA ARG A 123 10.23 18.78 -0.76
C ARG A 123 10.50 19.06 0.71
N THR A 124 9.57 19.70 1.43
CA THR A 124 9.77 19.99 2.86
C THR A 124 9.73 18.69 3.66
N VAL A 125 10.38 18.71 4.83
CA VAL A 125 10.33 17.57 5.76
C VAL A 125 8.88 17.24 6.14
N GLY A 126 8.04 18.27 6.34
CA GLY A 126 6.63 18.09 6.65
C GLY A 126 5.86 17.38 5.52
N ASP A 127 6.06 17.80 4.26
CA ASP A 127 5.41 17.16 3.11
C ASP A 127 5.89 15.71 2.94
N THR A 128 7.18 15.46 3.13
CA THR A 128 7.77 14.12 3.04
C THR A 128 7.19 13.21 4.11
N LEU A 129 7.09 13.65 5.36
CA LEU A 129 6.51 12.89 6.45
C LEU A 129 4.99 12.68 6.27
N PHE A 130 4.30 13.67 5.72
CA PHE A 130 2.87 13.55 5.41
C PHE A 130 2.62 12.48 4.34
N ARG A 131 3.38 12.51 3.23
CA ARG A 131 3.30 11.47 2.18
C ARG A 131 3.65 10.10 2.73
N TYR A 132 4.70 10.00 3.54
CA TYR A 132 5.07 8.76 4.22
C TYR A 132 3.93 8.23 5.11
N GLY A 133 3.29 9.10 5.90
CA GLY A 133 2.13 8.72 6.71
C GLY A 133 0.94 8.23 5.88
N LEU A 134 0.67 8.88 4.74
CA LEU A 134 -0.36 8.44 3.79
C LEU A 134 -0.02 7.08 3.17
N ASP A 135 1.26 6.82 2.85
CA ASP A 135 1.70 5.53 2.32
C ASP A 135 1.46 4.42 3.35
N LEU A 136 1.84 4.62 4.61
CA LEU A 136 1.58 3.66 5.69
C LEU A 136 0.07 3.41 5.88
N ALA A 137 -0.74 4.45 5.84
CA ALA A 137 -2.20 4.34 5.94
C ALA A 137 -2.78 3.55 4.74
N SER A 138 -2.28 3.79 3.53
CA SER A 138 -2.68 3.05 2.32
C SER A 138 -2.31 1.57 2.40
N ARG A 139 -1.15 1.24 2.94
CA ARG A 139 -0.72 -0.15 3.19
C ARG A 139 -1.61 -0.84 4.22
N ALA A 140 -1.97 -0.16 5.31
CA ALA A 140 -2.92 -0.67 6.29
C ALA A 140 -4.31 -0.93 5.66
N GLY A 141 -4.80 0.00 4.84
CA GLY A 141 -6.03 -0.14 4.09
C GLY A 141 -5.98 -1.30 3.08
N GLY A 142 -4.89 -1.44 2.35
CA GLY A 142 -4.65 -2.55 1.42
C GLY A 142 -4.62 -3.90 2.13
N ASN A 143 -3.96 -3.99 3.28
CA ASN A 143 -3.96 -5.19 4.11
C ASN A 143 -5.38 -5.55 4.57
N MET A 144 -6.16 -4.54 5.01
CA MET A 144 -7.55 -4.73 5.42
C MET A 144 -8.43 -5.23 4.26
N LEU A 145 -8.26 -4.69 3.06
CA LEU A 145 -8.98 -5.17 1.87
C LEU A 145 -8.63 -6.62 1.56
N ARG A 146 -7.35 -6.99 1.57
CA ARG A 146 -6.89 -8.38 1.35
C ARG A 146 -7.47 -9.34 2.38
N GLU A 147 -7.53 -8.92 3.64
CA GLU A 147 -8.09 -9.69 4.76
C GLU A 147 -9.61 -9.90 4.60
N TYR A 148 -10.33 -8.82 4.25
CA TYR A 148 -11.79 -8.82 4.26
C TYR A 148 -12.42 -9.25 2.91
N TRP A 149 -11.68 -9.16 1.82
CA TRP A 149 -12.19 -9.46 0.47
C TRP A 149 -12.77 -10.87 0.31
N PRO A 150 -12.11 -11.95 0.80
CA PRO A 150 -12.67 -13.29 0.73
C PRO A 150 -14.00 -13.43 1.51
N VAL A 151 -14.08 -12.80 2.68
CA VAL A 151 -15.28 -12.78 3.53
C VAL A 151 -16.44 -12.07 2.83
N PHE A 152 -16.16 -10.94 2.21
CA PHE A 152 -17.13 -10.16 1.44
C PHE A 152 -17.66 -10.94 0.24
N LEU A 153 -16.78 -11.57 -0.54
CA LEU A 153 -17.19 -12.42 -1.66
C LEU A 153 -18.02 -13.62 -1.22
N ALA A 154 -17.64 -14.30 -0.14
CA ALA A 154 -18.41 -15.42 0.40
C ALA A 154 -19.83 -15.00 0.80
N LYS A 155 -19.98 -13.82 1.42
CA LYS A 155 -21.28 -13.30 1.83
C LYS A 155 -22.17 -12.97 0.64
N ILE A 156 -21.64 -12.42 -0.44
CA ILE A 156 -22.41 -12.14 -1.67
C ILE A 156 -22.80 -13.44 -2.39
N SER A 157 -21.93 -14.44 -2.44
CA SER A 157 -22.22 -15.71 -3.11
C SER A 157 -23.30 -16.50 -2.41
N HIS A 158 -23.36 -16.48 -1.07
CA HIS A 158 -24.43 -17.12 -0.30
C HIS A 158 -25.80 -16.45 -0.49
N THR A 159 -25.84 -15.16 -0.80
CA THR A 159 -27.10 -14.43 -1.06
C THR A 159 -27.71 -14.79 -2.43
N ARG A 160 -26.97 -15.48 -3.30
CA ARG A 160 -27.41 -15.90 -4.65
C ARG A 160 -27.92 -17.35 -4.76
N GLN A 161 -27.97 -18.11 -3.65
CA GLN A 161 -28.62 -19.42 -3.72
C GLN A 161 -30.15 -19.23 -3.73
N PRO A 162 -30.89 -19.62 -4.81
CA PRO A 162 -32.31 -19.64 -4.78
C PRO A 162 -32.78 -20.67 -3.74
N ALA A 163 -33.83 -20.33 -2.99
CA ALA A 163 -34.44 -21.22 -2.03
C ALA A 163 -34.73 -22.57 -2.69
N PRO A 164 -34.47 -23.72 -2.01
CA PRO A 164 -34.81 -25.02 -2.54
C PRO A 164 -36.33 -25.06 -2.76
N GLY A 165 -36.73 -25.28 -4.02
CA GLY A 165 -38.13 -25.41 -4.38
C GLY A 165 -38.77 -26.56 -3.58
N HIS A 166 -39.78 -26.24 -2.81
CA HIS A 166 -40.66 -27.24 -2.25
C HIS A 166 -41.46 -27.88 -3.40
N ASN A 167 -41.13 -29.14 -3.73
CA ASN A 167 -41.98 -30.05 -4.44
C ASN A 167 -42.84 -30.77 -3.42
#